data_b7b77c6c58cb15f0655a1231d9536280
#
_entry.id   b7b77c6c58cb15f0655a1231d9536280
#
_cell.length_a   1.000
_cell.length_b   1.000
_cell.length_c   1.000
_cell.angle_alpha   90.00
_cell.angle_beta   90.00
_cell.angle_gamma   90.00
#
_symmetry.space_group_name_H-M   'P 1'
#
loop_
_entity.id
_entity.type
_entity.pdbx_description
1 polymer ?
#
loop_
_entity_poly.entity_id
_entity_poly.type
_entity_poly.pdbx_seq_one_letter_code
_entity_poly.pdbx_strand_id
1 'polypeptide(L)'
;MSPIKHAARTARAGQELLQASGDVIARRLEIVAEAVRDPLKADLREMSLMGSEKVEALAASAGAGLHGAMSLAATGAAVAARETAAAQGALNAVLTARNPAEAALAQGSWMTAAMGRAVSDGWAFGASMLKLQADTLAPIHAAAVANAKRLKR
;
A
#
# COMPACT_ATOMS: atom_id res chain seq x y z
N MET A 1 -2.52 11.25 -9.88
CA MET A 1 -3.35 11.71 -8.73
C MET A 1 -2.42 12.33 -7.69
N SER A 2 -2.80 13.43 -7.01
CA SER A 2 -1.96 14.07 -5.98
C SER A 2 -1.79 13.17 -4.75
N PRO A 3 -0.59 13.08 -4.14
CA PRO A 3 -0.33 12.33 -2.90
C PRO A 3 -1.30 12.67 -1.76
N ILE A 4 -1.68 13.95 -1.65
CA ILE A 4 -2.65 14.43 -0.65
C ILE A 4 -4.03 13.78 -0.85
N LYS A 5 -4.48 13.63 -2.10
CA LYS A 5 -5.76 12.95 -2.39
C LYS A 5 -5.71 11.46 -2.06
N HIS A 6 -4.56 10.80 -2.23
CA HIS A 6 -4.37 9.42 -1.81
C HIS A 6 -4.42 9.29 -0.28
N ALA A 7 -3.69 10.12 0.45
CA ALA A 7 -3.69 10.11 1.90
C ALA A 7 -5.09 10.35 2.49
N ALA A 8 -5.82 11.36 1.98
CA ALA A 8 -7.18 11.64 2.41
C ALA A 8 -8.15 10.48 2.15
N ARG A 9 -8.00 9.81 1.00
CA ARG A 9 -8.83 8.64 0.64
C ARG A 9 -8.53 7.45 1.54
N THR A 10 -7.26 7.18 1.84
CA THR A 10 -6.84 6.11 2.75
C THR A 10 -7.33 6.37 4.18
N ALA A 11 -7.24 7.61 4.67
CA ALA A 11 -7.74 7.99 5.98
C ALA A 11 -9.26 7.80 6.09
N ARG A 12 -10.03 8.21 5.06
CA ARG A 12 -11.49 8.00 5.00
C ARG A 12 -11.83 6.51 4.97
N ALA A 13 -11.16 5.71 4.14
CA ALA A 13 -11.35 4.27 4.09
C ALA A 13 -11.03 3.61 5.45
N GLY A 14 -9.99 4.06 6.15
CA GLY A 14 -9.68 3.61 7.51
C GLY A 14 -10.78 3.92 8.51
N GLN A 15 -11.36 5.12 8.48
CA GLN A 15 -12.47 5.50 9.34
C GLN A 15 -13.74 4.68 9.06
N GLU A 16 -14.10 4.51 7.79
CA GLU A 16 -15.22 3.67 7.37
C GLU A 16 -15.03 2.21 7.79
N LEU A 17 -13.79 1.69 7.69
CA LEU A 17 -13.44 0.35 8.15
C LEU A 17 -13.62 0.19 9.66
N LEU A 18 -13.20 1.15 10.46
CA LEU A 18 -13.35 1.12 11.92
C LEU A 18 -14.84 1.12 12.32
N GLN A 19 -15.65 1.95 11.69
CA GLN A 19 -17.10 1.99 11.94
C GLN A 19 -17.78 0.68 11.53
N ALA A 20 -17.51 0.21 10.30
CA ALA A 20 -18.08 -1.04 9.82
C ALA A 20 -17.65 -2.25 10.67
N SER A 21 -16.39 -2.28 11.11
CA SER A 21 -15.90 -3.34 11.99
C SER A 21 -16.58 -3.31 13.36
N GLY A 22 -16.79 -2.12 13.93
CA GLY A 22 -17.53 -1.96 15.19
C GLY A 22 -18.96 -2.49 15.10
N ASP A 23 -19.70 -2.10 14.06
CA ASP A 23 -21.07 -2.58 13.80
C ASP A 23 -21.11 -4.12 13.64
N VAL A 24 -20.17 -4.69 12.89
CA VAL A 24 -20.07 -6.15 12.69
C VAL A 24 -19.76 -6.88 13.99
N ILE A 25 -18.82 -6.38 14.78
CA ILE A 25 -18.45 -6.97 16.07
C ILE A 25 -19.66 -6.99 17.02
N ALA A 26 -20.34 -5.85 17.17
CA ALA A 26 -21.51 -5.73 18.03
C ALA A 26 -22.60 -6.76 17.61
N ARG A 27 -22.95 -6.81 16.33
CA ARG A 27 -23.99 -7.73 15.83
C ARG A 27 -23.58 -9.21 15.97
N ARG A 28 -22.32 -9.52 15.73
CA ARG A 28 -21.81 -10.91 15.90
C ARG A 28 -21.82 -11.36 17.36
N LEU A 29 -21.53 -10.46 18.30
CA LEU A 29 -21.66 -10.77 19.72
C LEU A 29 -23.11 -11.05 20.11
N GLU A 30 -24.09 -10.32 19.55
CA GLU A 30 -25.51 -10.62 19.74
C GLU A 30 -25.88 -12.01 19.22
N ILE A 31 -25.46 -12.38 17.99
CA ILE A 31 -25.72 -13.70 17.40
C ILE A 31 -25.13 -14.83 18.26
N VAL A 32 -23.90 -14.66 18.73
CA VAL A 32 -23.26 -15.64 19.61
C VAL A 32 -23.99 -15.73 20.96
N ALA A 33 -24.40 -14.61 21.53
CA ALA A 33 -25.15 -14.58 22.78
C ALA A 33 -26.53 -15.25 22.65
N GLU A 34 -27.22 -15.06 21.53
CA GLU A 34 -28.48 -15.78 21.20
C GLU A 34 -28.25 -17.28 21.06
N ALA A 35 -27.21 -17.70 20.32
CA ALA A 35 -26.87 -19.10 20.14
C ALA A 35 -26.54 -19.81 21.46
N VAL A 36 -25.93 -19.10 22.42
CA VAL A 36 -25.66 -19.63 23.78
C VAL A 36 -26.94 -19.77 24.61
N ARG A 37 -27.88 -18.83 24.44
CA ARG A 37 -29.18 -18.86 25.19
C ARG A 37 -30.14 -19.89 24.64
N ASP A 38 -30.21 -20.05 23.31
CA ASP A 38 -31.08 -20.98 22.62
C ASP A 38 -30.38 -21.60 21.40
N PRO A 39 -29.67 -22.72 21.57
CA PRO A 39 -28.92 -23.38 20.49
C PRO A 39 -29.78 -23.79 19.30
N LEU A 40 -31.10 -23.97 19.48
CA LEU A 40 -32.00 -24.35 18.39
C LEU A 40 -32.33 -23.16 17.45
N LYS A 41 -32.10 -21.93 17.91
CA LYS A 41 -32.25 -20.71 17.13
C LYS A 41 -30.94 -20.13 16.61
N ALA A 42 -29.82 -20.86 16.82
CA ALA A 42 -28.52 -20.42 16.39
C ALA A 42 -28.46 -20.21 14.86
N ASP A 43 -28.00 -19.05 14.43
CA ASP A 43 -27.72 -18.77 13.02
C ASP A 43 -26.40 -19.42 12.60
N LEU A 44 -26.45 -20.74 12.36
CA LEU A 44 -25.28 -21.55 11.96
C LEU A 44 -24.68 -21.05 10.62
N ARG A 45 -25.50 -20.48 9.74
CA ARG A 45 -25.04 -19.94 8.47
C ARG A 45 -24.17 -18.72 8.70
N GLU A 46 -24.64 -17.76 9.48
CA GLU A 46 -23.86 -16.55 9.80
C GLU A 46 -22.59 -16.91 10.59
N MET A 47 -22.68 -17.86 11.52
CA MET A 47 -21.52 -18.35 12.27
C MET A 47 -20.45 -18.97 11.37
N SER A 48 -20.84 -19.73 10.35
CA SER A 48 -19.88 -20.30 9.38
C SER A 48 -19.24 -19.23 8.50
N LEU A 49 -20.02 -18.22 8.08
CA LEU A 49 -19.51 -17.10 7.28
C LEU A 49 -18.51 -16.21 8.03
N MET A 50 -18.63 -16.10 9.35
CA MET A 50 -17.70 -15.31 10.18
C MET A 50 -16.24 -15.70 10.00
N GLY A 51 -15.95 -16.99 9.80
CA GLY A 51 -14.60 -17.50 9.59
C GLY A 51 -14.13 -17.37 8.16
N SER A 52 -14.93 -17.85 7.20
CA SER A 52 -14.55 -17.92 5.79
C SER A 52 -14.29 -16.54 5.16
N GLU A 53 -15.19 -15.58 5.39
CA GLU A 53 -15.05 -14.21 4.87
C GLU A 53 -13.79 -13.50 5.40
N LYS A 54 -13.42 -13.76 6.66
CA LYS A 54 -12.22 -13.21 7.27
C LYS A 54 -10.96 -13.79 6.63
N VAL A 55 -10.94 -15.12 6.42
CA VAL A 55 -9.81 -15.80 5.78
C VAL A 55 -9.65 -15.32 4.34
N GLU A 56 -10.74 -15.20 3.58
CA GLU A 56 -10.72 -14.72 2.20
C GLU A 56 -10.22 -13.28 2.10
N ALA A 57 -10.73 -12.37 2.93
CA ALA A 57 -10.30 -10.97 2.96
C ALA A 57 -8.82 -10.84 3.35
N LEU A 58 -8.34 -11.63 4.32
CA LEU A 58 -6.94 -11.64 4.72
C LEU A 58 -6.03 -12.21 3.63
N ALA A 59 -6.44 -13.28 2.96
CA ALA A 59 -5.68 -13.86 1.84
C ALA A 59 -5.55 -12.87 0.68
N ALA A 60 -6.65 -12.21 0.31
CA ALA A 60 -6.65 -11.18 -0.73
C ALA A 60 -5.77 -9.96 -0.34
N SER A 61 -5.84 -9.53 0.92
CA SER A 61 -5.00 -8.46 1.47
C SER A 61 -3.51 -8.82 1.45
N ALA A 62 -3.16 -10.04 1.87
CA ALA A 62 -1.80 -10.54 1.84
C ALA A 62 -1.26 -10.62 0.40
N GLY A 63 -2.08 -11.10 -0.55
CA GLY A 63 -1.74 -11.12 -1.97
C GLY A 63 -1.47 -9.72 -2.54
N ALA A 64 -2.32 -8.75 -2.23
CA ALA A 64 -2.13 -7.35 -2.64
C ALA A 64 -0.86 -6.75 -2.03
N GLY A 65 -0.60 -7.03 -0.74
CA GLY A 65 0.60 -6.61 -0.05
C GLY A 65 1.88 -7.16 -0.68
N LEU A 66 1.90 -8.47 -0.96
CA LEU A 66 3.03 -9.13 -1.61
C LEU A 66 3.29 -8.55 -3.02
N HIS A 67 2.23 -8.43 -3.83
CA HIS A 67 2.35 -7.85 -5.18
C HIS A 67 2.90 -6.42 -5.14
N GLY A 68 2.40 -5.59 -4.23
CA GLY A 68 2.88 -4.22 -4.06
C GLY A 68 4.34 -4.15 -3.59
N ALA A 69 4.74 -5.04 -2.65
CA ALA A 69 6.12 -5.13 -2.20
C ALA A 69 7.09 -5.54 -3.32
N MET A 70 6.70 -6.52 -4.14
CA MET A 70 7.48 -6.92 -5.33
C MET A 70 7.59 -5.79 -6.36
N SER A 71 6.52 -5.03 -6.57
CA SER A 71 6.54 -3.86 -7.46
C SER A 71 7.47 -2.76 -6.95
N LEU A 72 7.48 -2.50 -5.64
CA LEU A 72 8.41 -1.56 -5.01
C LEU A 72 9.87 -2.01 -5.15
N ALA A 73 10.14 -3.30 -4.93
CA ALA A 73 11.48 -3.87 -5.09
C ALA A 73 11.96 -3.74 -6.54
N ALA A 74 11.13 -4.06 -7.52
CA ALA A 74 11.45 -3.91 -8.94
C ALA A 74 11.73 -2.43 -9.32
N THR A 75 10.93 -1.50 -8.80
CA THR A 75 11.16 -0.06 -8.99
C THR A 75 12.48 0.38 -8.36
N GLY A 76 12.79 -0.07 -7.16
CA GLY A 76 14.06 0.22 -6.48
C GLY A 76 15.26 -0.30 -7.28
N ALA A 77 15.18 -1.52 -7.80
CA ALA A 77 16.22 -2.10 -8.65
C ALA A 77 16.44 -1.28 -9.94
N ALA A 78 15.34 -0.83 -10.58
CA ALA A 78 15.43 0.03 -11.77
C ALA A 78 16.07 1.39 -11.47
N VAL A 79 15.73 2.00 -10.34
CA VAL A 79 16.36 3.24 -9.85
C VAL A 79 17.86 3.03 -9.64
N ALA A 80 18.25 1.96 -8.92
CA ALA A 80 19.64 1.66 -8.67
C ALA A 80 20.46 1.44 -9.95
N ALA A 81 19.91 0.70 -10.92
CA ALA A 81 20.55 0.47 -12.22
C ALA A 81 20.75 1.79 -12.99
N ARG A 82 19.73 2.66 -13.02
CA ARG A 82 19.81 3.97 -13.65
C ARG A 82 20.86 4.88 -12.99
N GLU A 83 20.89 4.93 -11.65
CA GLU A 83 21.88 5.74 -10.92
C GLU A 83 23.31 5.21 -11.12
N THR A 84 23.49 3.90 -11.17
CA THR A 84 24.80 3.29 -11.49
C THR A 84 25.25 3.70 -12.90
N ALA A 85 24.39 3.61 -13.89
CA ALA A 85 24.71 4.03 -15.26
C ALA A 85 25.02 5.53 -15.34
N ALA A 86 24.25 6.37 -14.64
CA ALA A 86 24.50 7.81 -14.58
C ALA A 86 25.85 8.16 -13.91
N ALA A 87 26.21 7.46 -12.83
CA ALA A 87 27.49 7.63 -12.15
C ALA A 87 28.68 7.18 -13.03
N GLN A 88 28.53 6.06 -13.74
CA GLN A 88 29.54 5.60 -14.71
C GLN A 88 29.74 6.61 -15.83
N GLY A 89 28.65 7.17 -16.37
CA GLY A 89 28.71 8.22 -17.40
C GLY A 89 29.44 9.46 -16.91
N ALA A 90 29.13 9.91 -15.67
CA ALA A 90 29.78 11.06 -15.05
C ALA A 90 31.29 10.80 -14.80
N LEU A 91 31.64 9.62 -14.29
CA LEU A 91 33.03 9.24 -14.12
C LEU A 91 33.79 9.27 -15.44
N ASN A 92 33.21 8.72 -16.49
CA ASN A 92 33.83 8.73 -17.81
C ASN A 92 34.02 10.15 -18.36
N ALA A 93 33.04 11.05 -18.16
CA ALA A 93 33.15 12.45 -18.54
C ALA A 93 34.27 13.18 -17.78
N VAL A 94 34.45 12.89 -16.49
CA VAL A 94 35.55 13.45 -15.69
C VAL A 94 36.91 12.92 -16.16
N LEU A 95 37.04 11.62 -16.41
CA LEU A 95 38.29 10.97 -16.84
C LEU A 95 38.73 11.40 -18.23
N THR A 96 37.81 11.76 -19.12
CA THR A 96 38.08 12.19 -20.50
C THR A 96 38.12 13.71 -20.66
N ALA A 97 37.96 14.45 -19.59
CA ALA A 97 38.01 15.95 -19.61
C ALA A 97 39.39 16.45 -20.02
N ARG A 98 39.41 17.43 -20.88
CA ARG A 98 40.64 18.04 -21.45
C ARG A 98 41.35 19.00 -20.50
N ASN A 99 40.64 19.47 -19.46
CA ASN A 99 41.17 20.39 -18.47
C ASN A 99 40.35 20.28 -17.15
N PRO A 100 40.89 20.81 -16.04
CA PRO A 100 40.21 20.72 -14.74
C PRO A 100 38.85 21.42 -14.69
N ALA A 101 38.65 22.49 -15.48
CA ALA A 101 37.37 23.19 -15.52
C ALA A 101 36.28 22.34 -16.17
N GLU A 102 36.61 21.64 -17.26
CA GLU A 102 35.69 20.70 -17.91
C GLU A 102 35.31 19.54 -16.99
N ALA A 103 36.28 19.00 -16.23
CA ALA A 103 36.01 17.95 -15.23
C ALA A 103 35.08 18.46 -14.11
N ALA A 104 35.31 19.66 -13.61
CA ALA A 104 34.48 20.28 -12.59
C ALA A 104 33.05 20.55 -13.08
N LEU A 105 32.88 20.98 -14.32
CA LEU A 105 31.55 21.15 -14.95
C LEU A 105 30.80 19.79 -15.08
N ALA A 106 31.49 18.73 -15.53
CA ALA A 106 30.94 17.40 -15.65
C ALA A 106 30.44 16.87 -14.29
N GLN A 107 31.25 17.02 -13.25
CA GLN A 107 30.89 16.64 -11.88
C GLN A 107 29.72 17.46 -11.35
N GLY A 108 29.74 18.77 -11.50
CA GLY A 108 28.68 19.66 -11.03
C GLY A 108 27.32 19.39 -11.71
N SER A 109 27.33 19.17 -13.03
CA SER A 109 26.11 18.82 -13.77
C SER A 109 25.51 17.47 -13.31
N TRP A 110 26.35 16.45 -13.12
CA TRP A 110 25.91 15.17 -12.59
C TRP A 110 25.29 15.30 -11.20
N MET A 111 25.96 16.06 -10.30
CA MET A 111 25.50 16.27 -8.92
C MET A 111 24.13 16.96 -8.89
N THR A 112 23.93 18.01 -9.69
CA THR A 112 22.66 18.72 -9.81
C THR A 112 21.55 17.80 -10.34
N ALA A 113 21.85 17.03 -11.38
CA ALA A 113 20.92 16.07 -11.94
C ALA A 113 20.59 14.92 -10.94
N ALA A 114 21.59 14.44 -10.19
CA ALA A 114 21.39 13.40 -9.17
C ALA A 114 20.47 13.89 -8.04
N MET A 115 20.63 15.13 -7.57
CA MET A 115 19.73 15.72 -6.58
C MET A 115 18.30 15.83 -7.10
N GLY A 116 18.11 16.28 -8.34
CA GLY A 116 16.79 16.36 -8.97
C GLY A 116 16.10 14.98 -9.07
N ARG A 117 16.86 13.96 -9.48
CA ARG A 117 16.36 12.57 -9.54
C ARG A 117 16.02 12.04 -8.15
N ALA A 118 16.88 12.25 -7.14
CA ALA A 118 16.61 11.81 -5.77
C ALA A 118 15.32 12.39 -5.19
N VAL A 119 15.04 13.67 -5.43
CA VAL A 119 13.77 14.29 -5.03
C VAL A 119 12.59 13.67 -5.77
N SER A 120 12.68 13.51 -7.09
CA SER A 120 11.62 12.91 -7.91
C SER A 120 11.34 11.46 -7.48
N ASP A 121 12.37 10.67 -7.27
CA ASP A 121 12.25 9.26 -6.85
C ASP A 121 11.70 9.14 -5.44
N GLY A 122 12.08 10.03 -4.53
CA GLY A 122 11.53 10.09 -3.18
C GLY A 122 10.01 10.34 -3.20
N TRP A 123 9.53 11.26 -4.02
CA TRP A 123 8.09 11.49 -4.22
C TRP A 123 7.39 10.27 -4.85
N ALA A 124 7.98 9.66 -5.86
CA ALA A 124 7.43 8.47 -6.52
C ALA A 124 7.35 7.28 -5.55
N PHE A 125 8.38 7.07 -4.73
CA PHE A 125 8.40 6.05 -3.69
C PHE A 125 7.30 6.29 -2.65
N GLY A 126 7.17 7.52 -2.13
CA GLY A 126 6.11 7.88 -1.20
C GLY A 126 4.71 7.62 -1.76
N ALA A 127 4.47 7.98 -3.01
CA ALA A 127 3.21 7.70 -3.70
C ALA A 127 2.94 6.19 -3.84
N SER A 128 3.97 5.40 -4.13
CA SER A 128 3.88 3.94 -4.26
C SER A 128 3.58 3.27 -2.91
N MET A 129 4.17 3.76 -1.82
CA MET A 129 3.88 3.28 -0.46
C MET A 129 2.41 3.55 -0.06
N LEU A 130 1.89 4.75 -0.35
CA LEU A 130 0.48 5.06 -0.10
C LEU A 130 -0.47 4.18 -0.93
N LYS A 131 -0.09 3.89 -2.18
CA LYS A 131 -0.85 2.97 -3.04
C LYS A 131 -0.83 1.55 -2.47
N LEU A 132 0.33 1.03 -2.08
CA LEU A 132 0.46 -0.29 -1.45
C LEU A 132 -0.43 -0.41 -0.22
N GLN A 133 -0.42 0.59 0.66
CA GLN A 133 -1.28 0.63 1.84
C GLN A 133 -2.77 0.59 1.46
N ALA A 134 -3.19 1.39 0.49
CA ALA A 134 -4.57 1.43 0.02
C ALA A 134 -5.01 0.09 -0.58
N ASP A 135 -4.17 -0.52 -1.43
CA ASP A 135 -4.47 -1.80 -2.09
C ASP A 135 -4.54 -2.96 -1.07
N THR A 136 -3.68 -2.95 -0.05
CA THR A 136 -3.69 -3.95 1.04
C THR A 136 -4.92 -3.83 1.92
N LEU A 137 -5.40 -2.61 2.18
CA LEU A 137 -6.61 -2.39 2.99
C LEU A 137 -7.91 -2.66 2.22
N ALA A 138 -7.91 -2.52 0.92
CA ALA A 138 -9.14 -2.59 0.10
C ALA A 138 -9.96 -3.87 0.29
N PRO A 139 -9.39 -5.10 0.30
CA PRO A 139 -10.16 -6.32 0.51
C PRO A 139 -10.80 -6.40 1.90
N ILE A 140 -10.07 -5.98 2.94
CA ILE A 140 -10.56 -5.97 4.33
C ILE A 140 -11.69 -4.96 4.47
N HIS A 141 -11.51 -3.76 3.91
CA HIS A 141 -12.54 -2.72 3.89
C HIS A 141 -13.81 -3.18 3.17
N ALA A 142 -13.67 -3.76 1.98
CA ALA A 142 -14.80 -4.28 1.21
C ALA A 142 -15.58 -5.36 1.99
N ALA A 143 -14.88 -6.32 2.61
CA ALA A 143 -15.50 -7.35 3.42
C ALA A 143 -16.22 -6.77 4.64
N ALA A 144 -15.61 -5.84 5.37
CA ALA A 144 -16.21 -5.22 6.54
C ALA A 144 -17.48 -4.43 6.19
N VAL A 145 -17.46 -3.64 5.12
CA VAL A 145 -18.63 -2.86 4.65
C VAL A 145 -19.75 -3.78 4.17
N ALA A 146 -19.42 -4.84 3.41
CA ALA A 146 -20.41 -5.82 2.95
C ALA A 146 -21.08 -6.52 4.14
N ASN A 147 -20.31 -6.91 5.15
CA ASN A 147 -20.81 -7.54 6.37
C ASN A 147 -21.70 -6.61 7.17
N ALA A 148 -21.27 -5.36 7.38
CA ALA A 148 -22.09 -4.36 8.07
C ALA A 148 -23.45 -4.14 7.37
N LYS A 149 -23.46 -4.12 6.02
CA LYS A 149 -24.69 -3.97 5.23
C LYS A 149 -25.60 -5.20 5.32
N ARG A 150 -25.02 -6.41 5.33
CA ARG A 150 -25.79 -7.66 5.44
C ARG A 150 -26.42 -7.81 6.81
N LEU A 151 -25.68 -7.53 7.89
CA LEU A 151 -26.15 -7.67 9.26
C LEU A 151 -27.19 -6.62 9.72
N LYS A 152 -27.38 -5.54 8.95
CA LYS A 152 -28.41 -4.52 9.18
C LYS A 152 -29.78 -4.89 8.54
N ARG A 153 -29.87 -5.98 7.78
CA ARG A 153 -31.10 -6.50 7.16
C ARG A 153 -31.74 -7.54 8.04
#